data_b75620c62f77ea2b6a235c4407907e11
#
_entry.id   b75620c62f77ea2b6a235c4407907e11
#
_cell.length_a   1.000
_cell.length_b   1.000
_cell.length_c   1.000
_cell.angle_alpha   90.00
_cell.angle_beta   90.00
_cell.angle_gamma   90.00
#
_symmetry.space_group_name_H-M   'P 1'
#
loop_
_entity.id
_entity.type
_entity.pdbx_description
1 polymer ?
#
loop_
_entity_poly.entity_id
_entity_poly.type
_entity_poly.pdbx_seq_one_letter_code
_entity_poly.pdbx_strand_id
1 'polypeptide(L)'
;FITKPSDLNPEYSDEGYDLPELDVRWHELPVHYGDTADRDGQMQLFQEAAEGLKEAAAVKRDSIGTRVAKMQEIVNGSPEDHFLLWHDLESERAAILKEIPGVVDIYGAMDYDLREQRVIDFSNGKSRLFATKKSLSGSGCNFQRYCHREIFLGIDYEFNDFIQAIHRCYRFLQTEPVVIDIIYMENERQIREALEEKWKNHNHMVAKMIEIVKKYGLNSANKAERLERKMGVEGSREERTVRGNHYEAVYGDCVEETKAMESNS
;
A
#
# COMPACT_ATOMS: atom_id res chain seq x y z
N PHE A 1 11.29 -9.99 4.08
CA PHE A 1 10.92 -9.63 5.46
C PHE A 1 12.13 -9.51 6.38
N ILE A 2 13.28 -9.20 5.82
CA ILE A 2 14.48 -8.84 6.54
C ILE A 2 14.48 -7.32 6.59
N THR A 3 14.50 -6.75 7.78
CA THR A 3 14.44 -5.31 7.97
C THR A 3 15.83 -4.70 8.11
N LYS A 4 16.78 -5.46 8.67
CA LYS A 4 18.15 -5.03 8.92
C LYS A 4 19.16 -6.11 8.50
N PRO A 5 20.37 -5.75 8.08
CA PRO A 5 21.43 -6.71 7.79
C PRO A 5 21.74 -7.67 8.94
N SER A 6 21.72 -7.19 10.20
CA SER A 6 21.94 -8.01 11.38
C SER A 6 20.85 -9.09 11.60
N ASP A 7 19.69 -8.98 10.95
CA ASP A 7 18.67 -10.04 10.96
C ASP A 7 19.14 -11.29 10.19
N LEU A 8 20.07 -11.12 9.25
CA LEU A 8 20.69 -12.21 8.49
C LEU A 8 21.90 -12.80 9.19
N ASN A 9 22.81 -11.93 9.59
CA ASN A 9 24.02 -12.29 10.33
C ASN A 9 24.32 -11.19 11.34
N PRO A 10 24.43 -11.52 12.66
CA PRO A 10 24.73 -10.55 13.71
C PRO A 10 26.01 -9.74 13.54
N GLU A 11 26.93 -10.20 12.68
CA GLU A 11 28.18 -9.50 12.38
C GLU A 11 28.01 -8.33 11.36
N TYR A 12 26.86 -8.25 10.68
CA TYR A 12 26.61 -7.19 9.72
C TYR A 12 26.20 -5.89 10.42
N SER A 13 26.70 -4.77 9.91
CA SER A 13 26.34 -3.44 10.40
C SER A 13 24.92 -3.07 9.98
N ASP A 14 24.16 -2.53 10.93
CA ASP A 14 22.82 -1.95 10.69
C ASP A 14 22.87 -0.46 10.36
N GLU A 15 24.05 0.10 10.11
CA GLU A 15 24.18 1.52 9.78
C GLU A 15 23.28 1.93 8.59
N GLY A 16 22.46 2.95 8.79
CA GLY A 16 21.47 3.41 7.79
C GLY A 16 20.17 2.58 7.72
N TYR A 17 20.05 1.51 8.50
CA TYR A 17 18.84 0.67 8.56
C TYR A 17 17.99 0.90 9.82
N ASP A 18 18.46 1.74 10.75
CA ASP A 18 17.66 2.19 11.87
C ASP A 18 16.66 3.22 11.38
N LEU A 19 15.40 2.80 11.25
CA LEU A 19 14.33 3.66 10.77
C LEU A 19 13.92 4.64 11.89
N PRO A 20 13.65 5.91 11.53
CA PRO A 20 13.13 6.89 12.47
C PRO A 20 11.69 6.56 12.87
N GLU A 21 11.10 7.42 13.72
CA GLU A 21 9.70 7.30 14.10
C GLU A 21 8.77 7.40 12.90
N LEU A 22 7.72 6.57 12.89
CA LEU A 22 6.64 6.61 11.92
C LEU A 22 5.38 7.12 12.63
N ASP A 23 4.95 8.34 12.29
CA ASP A 23 3.75 8.97 12.80
C ASP A 23 2.60 8.87 11.79
N VAL A 24 1.55 8.15 12.13
CA VAL A 24 0.39 7.94 11.26
C VAL A 24 -0.80 8.71 11.78
N ARG A 25 -1.27 9.68 11.00
CA ARG A 25 -2.35 10.59 11.35
C ARG A 25 -3.59 10.32 10.50
N TRP A 26 -4.68 9.99 11.16
CA TRP A 26 -5.96 9.75 10.52
C TRP A 26 -6.82 11.02 10.57
N HIS A 27 -7.20 11.54 9.41
CA HIS A 27 -8.05 12.72 9.28
C HIS A 27 -9.45 12.32 8.82
N GLU A 28 -10.35 12.16 9.79
CA GLU A 28 -11.76 11.89 9.50
C GLU A 28 -12.47 13.17 9.09
N LEU A 29 -13.14 13.14 7.95
CA LEU A 29 -13.94 14.24 7.45
C LEU A 29 -15.44 13.88 7.48
N PRO A 30 -16.31 14.82 7.88
CA PRO A 30 -17.74 14.60 7.89
C PRO A 30 -18.27 14.47 6.46
N VAL A 31 -19.25 13.59 6.27
CA VAL A 31 -20.01 13.55 5.01
C VAL A 31 -21.07 14.66 5.08
N HIS A 32 -20.95 15.65 4.21
CA HIS A 32 -22.01 16.62 4.02
C HIS A 32 -23.06 16.00 3.09
N TYR A 33 -24.15 15.53 3.67
CA TYR A 33 -25.35 15.20 2.90
C TYR A 33 -25.93 16.53 2.39
N GLY A 34 -25.40 17.04 1.28
CA GLY A 34 -26.00 18.16 0.58
C GLY A 34 -27.39 17.79 0.11
N ASP A 35 -28.29 18.76 -0.01
CA ASP A 35 -29.67 18.64 -0.55
C ASP A 35 -29.67 18.17 -2.03
N THR A 36 -28.98 17.10 -2.35
CA THR A 36 -29.12 16.41 -3.63
C THR A 36 -30.31 15.48 -3.53
N ALA A 37 -31.49 16.07 -3.71
CA ALA A 37 -32.63 15.29 -4.16
C ALA A 37 -32.23 14.63 -5.48
N ASP A 38 -32.26 13.31 -5.51
CA ASP A 38 -32.13 12.56 -6.76
C ASP A 38 -33.21 13.02 -7.74
N ARG A 39 -33.02 12.79 -9.07
CA ARG A 39 -33.96 13.18 -10.13
C ARG A 39 -35.42 12.77 -9.86
N ASP A 40 -35.63 11.82 -8.96
CA ASP A 40 -36.93 11.30 -8.53
C ASP A 40 -37.41 11.79 -7.16
N GLY A 41 -36.75 12.81 -6.55
CA GLY A 41 -37.17 13.41 -5.27
C GLY A 41 -37.04 12.49 -4.03
N GLN A 42 -36.38 11.37 -4.15
CA GLN A 42 -35.99 10.55 -2.99
C GLN A 42 -34.72 11.12 -2.40
N MET A 43 -34.79 11.54 -1.13
CA MET A 43 -33.58 11.75 -0.32
C MET A 43 -32.84 10.43 -0.25
N GLN A 44 -31.58 10.39 -0.70
CA GLN A 44 -30.69 9.27 -0.39
C GLN A 44 -30.45 9.22 1.11
N LEU A 45 -31.32 8.50 1.81
CA LEU A 45 -31.30 8.36 3.27
C LEU A 45 -30.20 7.43 3.76
N PHE A 46 -29.50 6.74 2.86
CA PHE A 46 -28.54 5.70 3.23
C PHE A 46 -27.32 5.71 2.31
N GLN A 47 -26.36 6.58 2.61
CA GLN A 47 -24.96 6.23 2.29
C GLN A 47 -24.41 5.40 3.45
N GLU A 48 -24.94 4.18 3.58
CA GLU A 48 -24.30 3.17 4.43
C GLU A 48 -22.89 2.91 3.94
N ALA A 49 -22.01 2.44 4.83
CA ALA A 49 -20.62 2.14 4.54
C ALA A 49 -20.43 1.49 3.16
N ALA A 50 -19.46 1.98 2.40
CA ALA A 50 -19.20 1.52 1.03
C ALA A 50 -18.96 0.01 1.00
N GLU A 51 -19.95 -0.77 0.57
CA GLU A 51 -19.91 -2.25 0.60
C GLU A 51 -19.14 -2.87 -0.57
N GLY A 52 -18.70 -2.08 -1.55
CA GLY A 52 -17.99 -2.58 -2.72
C GLY A 52 -17.08 -1.55 -3.39
N LEU A 53 -16.23 -2.02 -4.31
CA LEU A 53 -15.28 -1.16 -5.04
C LEU A 53 -15.95 -0.02 -5.81
N LYS A 54 -17.16 -0.25 -6.35
CA LYS A 54 -17.90 0.76 -7.12
C LYS A 54 -18.48 1.83 -6.22
N GLU A 55 -19.05 1.43 -5.11
CA GLU A 55 -19.61 2.31 -4.08
C GLU A 55 -18.51 3.14 -3.42
N ALA A 56 -17.37 2.53 -3.08
CA ALA A 56 -16.20 3.22 -2.56
C ALA A 56 -15.69 4.29 -3.54
N ALA A 57 -15.66 3.99 -4.84
CA ALA A 57 -15.26 4.96 -5.86
C ALA A 57 -16.27 6.09 -6.05
N ALA A 58 -17.57 5.85 -5.87
CA ALA A 58 -18.58 6.89 -5.92
C ALA A 58 -18.47 7.85 -4.74
N VAL A 59 -18.35 7.32 -3.52
CA VAL A 59 -18.13 8.11 -2.29
C VAL A 59 -16.87 8.97 -2.41
N LYS A 60 -15.77 8.40 -2.93
CA LYS A 60 -14.54 9.16 -3.17
C LYS A 60 -14.76 10.34 -4.13
N ARG A 61 -15.52 10.16 -5.22
CA ARG A 61 -15.79 11.26 -6.17
C ARG A 61 -16.59 12.40 -5.55
N ASP A 62 -17.59 12.09 -4.77
CA ASP A 62 -18.49 13.08 -4.15
C ASP A 62 -17.78 13.92 -3.08
N SER A 63 -16.75 13.35 -2.44
CA SER A 63 -15.98 14.00 -1.36
C SER A 63 -14.65 14.63 -1.80
N ILE A 64 -14.32 14.63 -3.11
CA ILE A 64 -13.02 15.10 -3.62
C ILE A 64 -12.69 16.52 -3.13
N GLY A 65 -13.62 17.45 -3.24
CA GLY A 65 -13.38 18.84 -2.87
C GLY A 65 -13.00 18.99 -1.39
N THR A 66 -13.71 18.31 -0.50
CA THR A 66 -13.46 18.35 0.95
C THR A 66 -12.12 17.73 1.29
N ARG A 67 -11.77 16.60 0.66
CA ARG A 67 -10.49 15.92 0.87
C ARG A 67 -9.30 16.74 0.36
N VAL A 68 -9.42 17.33 -0.83
CA VAL A 68 -8.35 18.18 -1.40
C VAL A 68 -8.15 19.45 -0.57
N ALA A 69 -9.22 20.06 -0.04
CA ALA A 69 -9.11 21.18 0.88
C ALA A 69 -8.32 20.80 2.15
N LYS A 70 -8.57 19.61 2.71
CA LYS A 70 -7.79 19.10 3.86
C LYS A 70 -6.33 18.82 3.49
N MET A 71 -6.08 18.23 2.33
CA MET A 71 -4.72 18.02 1.83
C MET A 71 -3.97 19.36 1.67
N GLN A 72 -4.62 20.37 1.11
CA GLN A 72 -4.05 21.71 0.96
C GLN A 72 -3.74 22.36 2.32
N GLU A 73 -4.64 22.21 3.31
CA GLU A 73 -4.41 22.68 4.68
C GLU A 73 -3.13 22.07 5.28
N ILE A 74 -2.95 20.73 5.13
CA ILE A 74 -1.77 20.01 5.65
C ILE A 74 -0.50 20.51 4.95
N VAL A 75 -0.52 20.62 3.62
CA VAL A 75 0.62 21.09 2.81
C VAL A 75 1.01 22.53 3.17
N ASN A 76 0.03 23.39 3.39
CA ASN A 76 0.26 24.79 3.77
C ASN A 76 0.75 24.93 5.21
N GLY A 77 0.41 23.97 6.08
CA GLY A 77 0.88 23.93 7.47
C GLY A 77 2.38 23.64 7.61
N SER A 78 3.03 23.12 6.56
CA SER A 78 4.47 22.82 6.54
C SER A 78 5.09 23.24 5.19
N PRO A 79 5.29 24.55 4.97
CA PRO A 79 5.67 25.07 3.67
C PRO A 79 7.08 24.66 3.21
N GLU A 80 7.95 24.24 4.12
CA GLU A 80 9.32 23.83 3.83
C GLU A 80 9.45 22.33 3.53
N ASP A 81 8.45 21.52 3.94
CA ASP A 81 8.50 20.09 3.78
C ASP A 81 8.20 19.64 2.34
N HIS A 82 8.86 18.57 1.92
CA HIS A 82 8.53 17.87 0.68
C HIS A 82 7.39 16.89 0.93
N PHE A 83 6.39 16.89 0.05
CA PHE A 83 5.22 16.02 0.19
C PHE A 83 5.03 15.10 -1.00
N LEU A 84 4.79 13.82 -0.71
CA LEU A 84 4.31 12.83 -1.66
C LEU A 84 2.79 12.69 -1.50
N LEU A 85 2.05 13.03 -2.55
CA LEU A 85 0.60 13.11 -2.57
C LEU A 85 0.02 11.91 -3.33
N TRP A 86 -0.63 11.00 -2.62
CA TRP A 86 -1.22 9.80 -3.19
C TRP A 86 -2.68 10.02 -3.57
N HIS A 87 -3.04 9.63 -4.78
CA HIS A 87 -4.42 9.62 -5.28
C HIS A 87 -4.72 8.33 -6.05
N ASP A 88 -5.98 7.99 -6.22
CA ASP A 88 -6.42 6.80 -6.95
C ASP A 88 -7.16 7.18 -8.24
N LEU A 89 -8.02 8.21 -8.19
CA LEU A 89 -8.88 8.62 -9.29
C LEU A 89 -8.25 9.74 -10.12
N GLU A 90 -8.58 9.77 -11.41
CA GLU A 90 -8.15 10.87 -12.30
C GLU A 90 -8.81 12.21 -11.93
N SER A 91 -10.03 12.16 -11.39
CA SER A 91 -10.73 13.33 -10.85
C SER A 91 -10.06 13.89 -9.59
N GLU A 92 -9.47 13.03 -8.74
CA GLU A 92 -8.66 13.46 -7.60
C GLU A 92 -7.39 14.17 -8.07
N ARG A 93 -6.68 13.57 -9.04
CA ARG A 93 -5.50 14.19 -9.66
C ARG A 93 -5.82 15.59 -10.20
N ALA A 94 -6.89 15.71 -10.99
CA ALA A 94 -7.30 16.99 -11.58
C ALA A 94 -7.62 18.04 -10.50
N ALA A 95 -8.27 17.64 -9.41
CA ALA A 95 -8.58 18.52 -8.29
C ALA A 95 -7.30 18.94 -7.51
N ILE A 96 -6.37 18.03 -7.27
CA ILE A 96 -5.07 18.36 -6.64
C ILE A 96 -4.32 19.40 -7.47
N LEU A 97 -4.19 19.19 -8.77
CA LEU A 97 -3.47 20.11 -9.65
C LEU A 97 -4.12 21.50 -9.74
N LYS A 98 -5.45 21.55 -9.62
CA LYS A 98 -6.21 22.80 -9.66
C LYS A 98 -6.08 23.59 -8.37
N GLU A 99 -6.19 22.92 -7.21
CA GLU A 99 -6.33 23.60 -5.92
C GLU A 99 -4.98 23.75 -5.18
N ILE A 100 -3.96 22.95 -5.50
CA ILE A 100 -2.66 22.99 -4.83
C ILE A 100 -1.58 23.46 -5.82
N PRO A 101 -1.16 24.73 -5.78
CA PRO A 101 -0.15 25.28 -6.69
C PRO A 101 1.22 24.61 -6.51
N GLY A 102 1.93 24.42 -7.62
CA GLY A 102 3.30 23.91 -7.61
C GLY A 102 3.43 22.38 -7.50
N VAL A 103 2.32 21.66 -7.58
CA VAL A 103 2.35 20.19 -7.63
C VAL A 103 2.87 19.73 -8.99
N VAL A 104 3.90 18.89 -8.96
CA VAL A 104 4.36 18.11 -10.11
C VAL A 104 3.70 16.74 -10.04
N ASP A 105 3.18 16.23 -11.14
CA ASP A 105 2.47 14.95 -11.17
C ASP A 105 3.05 13.99 -12.20
N ILE A 106 2.71 12.70 -12.06
CA ILE A 106 2.88 11.70 -13.10
C ILE A 106 1.59 10.89 -13.30
N TYR A 107 1.33 10.48 -14.55
CA TYR A 107 0.15 9.69 -14.91
C TYR A 107 0.47 8.68 -16.03
N GLY A 108 -0.38 7.67 -16.20
CA GLY A 108 -0.08 6.51 -17.03
C GLY A 108 0.16 6.81 -18.51
N ALA A 109 -0.54 7.80 -19.08
CA ALA A 109 -0.41 8.19 -20.49
C ALA A 109 0.70 9.24 -20.74
N MET A 110 1.46 9.63 -19.71
CA MET A 110 2.59 10.55 -19.85
C MET A 110 3.72 9.89 -20.61
N ASP A 111 4.44 10.70 -21.41
CA ASP A 111 5.70 10.29 -22.03
C ASP A 111 6.67 9.70 -21.00
N TYR A 112 7.35 8.63 -21.39
CA TYR A 112 8.19 7.86 -20.46
C TYR A 112 9.37 8.67 -19.94
N ASP A 113 10.08 9.38 -20.82
CA ASP A 113 11.27 10.17 -20.45
C ASP A 113 10.89 11.34 -19.54
N LEU A 114 9.76 12.00 -19.84
CA LEU A 114 9.24 13.07 -18.99
C LEU A 114 8.82 12.56 -17.61
N ARG A 115 8.20 11.37 -17.55
CA ARG A 115 7.82 10.74 -16.29
C ARG A 115 9.05 10.40 -15.46
N GLU A 116 10.06 9.79 -16.06
CA GLU A 116 11.32 9.47 -15.41
C GLU A 116 12.00 10.72 -14.88
N GLN A 117 12.09 11.77 -15.70
CA GLN A 117 12.68 13.04 -15.30
C GLN A 117 11.98 13.66 -14.08
N ARG A 118 10.64 13.65 -14.03
CA ARG A 118 9.88 14.18 -12.90
C ARG A 118 10.11 13.38 -11.61
N VAL A 119 10.21 12.07 -11.71
CA VAL A 119 10.56 11.19 -10.57
C VAL A 119 11.96 11.49 -10.07
N ILE A 120 12.94 11.63 -10.97
CA ILE A 120 14.33 11.98 -10.64
C ILE A 120 14.39 13.35 -9.98
N ASP A 121 13.69 14.34 -10.52
CA ASP A 121 13.68 15.70 -9.99
C ASP A 121 13.10 15.76 -8.57
N PHE A 122 12.01 15.04 -8.30
CA PHE A 122 11.47 14.92 -6.94
C PHE A 122 12.41 14.16 -6.01
N SER A 123 13.00 13.05 -6.46
CA SER A 123 13.98 12.26 -5.69
C SER A 123 15.23 13.06 -5.31
N ASN A 124 15.55 14.09 -6.08
CA ASN A 124 16.68 15.00 -5.85
C ASN A 124 16.26 16.32 -5.16
N GLY A 125 15.03 16.45 -4.69
CA GLY A 125 14.55 17.63 -3.97
C GLY A 125 14.29 18.86 -4.82
N LYS A 126 14.25 18.75 -6.16
CA LYS A 126 14.01 19.90 -7.06
C LYS A 126 12.53 20.32 -7.08
N SER A 127 11.60 19.43 -6.81
CA SER A 127 10.20 19.73 -6.65
C SER A 127 9.75 19.40 -5.24
N ARG A 128 8.98 20.30 -4.63
CA ARG A 128 8.49 20.14 -3.25
C ARG A 128 7.28 19.23 -3.13
N LEU A 129 6.38 19.29 -4.11
CA LEU A 129 5.11 18.57 -4.11
C LEU A 129 5.05 17.62 -5.31
N PHE A 130 4.78 16.36 -5.05
CA PHE A 130 4.72 15.34 -6.09
C PHE A 130 3.46 14.48 -5.92
N ALA A 131 2.61 14.45 -6.95
CA ALA A 131 1.37 13.68 -6.96
C ALA A 131 1.47 12.46 -7.89
N THR A 132 1.04 11.31 -7.40
CA THR A 132 1.06 10.06 -8.17
C THR A 132 0.06 9.03 -7.65
N LYS A 133 -0.24 8.02 -8.46
CA LYS A 133 -0.97 6.82 -8.05
C LYS A 133 -0.04 5.79 -7.42
N LYS A 134 -0.53 5.05 -6.43
CA LYS A 134 0.19 3.92 -5.82
C LYS A 134 0.71 2.94 -6.87
N SER A 135 -0.08 2.62 -7.88
CA SER A 135 0.27 1.70 -8.97
C SER A 135 1.39 2.20 -9.92
N LEU A 136 1.60 3.51 -10.04
CA LEU A 136 2.61 4.09 -10.94
C LEU A 136 3.99 4.23 -10.28
N SER A 137 4.03 4.58 -9.02
CA SER A 137 5.26 4.78 -8.26
C SER A 137 5.56 3.60 -7.33
N GLY A 138 4.80 2.55 -7.44
CA GLY A 138 4.87 1.36 -6.58
C GLY A 138 6.14 0.53 -6.73
N SER A 139 6.98 0.69 -7.77
CA SER A 139 8.22 -0.04 -7.93
C SER A 139 9.39 0.88 -8.25
N GLY A 140 10.52 0.70 -7.56
CA GLY A 140 11.82 1.27 -7.91
C GLY A 140 12.10 2.72 -7.47
N CYS A 141 11.10 3.51 -7.08
CA CYS A 141 11.31 4.91 -6.69
C CYS A 141 11.78 5.03 -5.23
N ASN A 142 12.74 5.90 -5.00
CA ASN A 142 13.35 6.17 -3.70
C ASN A 142 13.22 7.66 -3.37
N PHE A 143 12.31 8.02 -2.47
CA PHE A 143 12.03 9.42 -2.15
C PHE A 143 12.54 9.85 -0.76
N GLN A 144 12.99 8.89 0.07
CA GLN A 144 13.36 9.10 1.46
C GLN A 144 14.46 10.14 1.71
N ARG A 145 15.23 10.50 0.69
CA ARG A 145 16.35 11.43 0.87
C ARG A 145 15.90 12.87 1.17
N TYR A 146 14.76 13.28 0.59
CA TYR A 146 14.23 14.63 0.72
C TYR A 146 12.78 14.65 1.20
N CYS A 147 12.06 13.53 1.08
CA CYS A 147 10.66 13.43 1.45
C CYS A 147 10.46 12.51 2.66
N HIS A 148 9.84 13.06 3.68
CA HIS A 148 9.43 12.36 4.90
C HIS A 148 7.94 12.60 5.22
N ARG A 149 7.19 13.24 4.30
CA ARG A 149 5.76 13.52 4.46
C ARG A 149 4.97 12.90 3.31
N GLU A 150 3.99 12.09 3.66
CA GLU A 150 3.07 11.49 2.68
C GLU A 150 1.64 11.81 3.03
N ILE A 151 0.82 12.11 2.02
CA ILE A 151 -0.62 12.33 2.22
C ILE A 151 -1.40 11.41 1.29
N PHE A 152 -2.28 10.58 1.86
CA PHE A 152 -3.23 9.76 1.12
C PHE A 152 -4.56 10.50 1.05
N LEU A 153 -5.01 10.82 -0.17
CA LEU A 153 -6.26 11.55 -0.40
C LEU A 153 -7.51 10.70 -0.13
N GLY A 154 -7.37 9.42 0.07
CA GLY A 154 -8.42 8.49 0.40
C GLY A 154 -7.87 7.13 0.77
N ILE A 155 -8.76 6.24 1.20
CA ILE A 155 -8.46 4.87 1.59
C ILE A 155 -9.22 3.87 0.72
N ASP A 156 -8.69 2.65 0.65
CA ASP A 156 -9.30 1.49 0.01
C ASP A 156 -8.90 0.20 0.75
N TYR A 157 -9.36 -0.94 0.28
CA TYR A 157 -9.04 -2.25 0.87
C TYR A 157 -7.70 -2.83 0.38
N GLU A 158 -6.96 -2.14 -0.51
CA GLU A 158 -5.71 -2.60 -1.13
C GLU A 158 -4.51 -2.36 -0.22
N PHE A 159 -4.45 -3.13 0.86
CA PHE A 159 -3.44 -3.00 1.90
C PHE A 159 -2.00 -3.12 1.37
N ASN A 160 -1.75 -4.01 0.40
CA ASN A 160 -0.40 -4.21 -0.13
C ASN A 160 0.13 -2.96 -0.84
N ASP A 161 -0.70 -2.31 -1.64
CA ASP A 161 -0.33 -1.08 -2.35
C ASP A 161 -0.12 0.08 -1.38
N PHE A 162 -0.97 0.14 -0.34
CA PHE A 162 -0.85 1.11 0.74
C PHE A 162 0.50 0.98 1.49
N ILE A 163 0.87 -0.23 1.92
CA ILE A 163 2.15 -0.47 2.61
C ILE A 163 3.33 -0.22 1.68
N GLN A 164 3.25 -0.61 0.40
CA GLN A 164 4.31 -0.32 -0.56
C GLN A 164 4.48 1.18 -0.79
N ALA A 165 3.39 1.95 -0.81
CA ALA A 165 3.44 3.40 -0.92
C ALA A 165 4.19 4.02 0.27
N ILE A 166 3.82 3.69 1.50
CA ILE A 166 4.51 4.17 2.73
C ILE A 166 6.01 3.89 2.67
N HIS A 167 6.42 2.73 2.17
CA HIS A 167 7.83 2.38 2.05
C HIS A 167 8.57 3.12 0.91
N ARG A 168 7.99 4.15 0.30
CA ARG A 168 8.72 5.08 -0.59
C ARG A 168 9.51 6.12 0.18
N CYS A 169 8.99 6.53 1.32
CA CYS A 169 9.68 7.46 2.23
C CYS A 169 10.17 6.75 3.50
N TYR A 170 9.41 5.79 4.04
CA TYR A 170 9.79 5.04 5.23
C TYR A 170 10.64 3.81 4.89
N ARG A 171 11.93 4.03 4.70
CA ARG A 171 12.89 2.98 4.31
C ARG A 171 14.32 3.32 4.75
N PHE A 172 15.28 2.39 4.51
CA PHE A 172 16.68 2.58 4.85
C PHE A 172 17.23 3.94 4.38
N LEU A 173 18.16 4.52 5.15
CA LEU A 173 18.71 5.86 4.96
C LEU A 173 17.74 7.03 5.17
N GLN A 174 16.52 6.79 5.66
CA GLN A 174 15.67 7.87 6.15
C GLN A 174 16.19 8.34 7.52
N THR A 175 16.38 9.63 7.66
CA THR A 175 16.92 10.25 8.90
C THR A 175 15.89 11.08 9.65
N GLU A 176 14.83 11.51 8.95
CA GLU A 176 13.78 12.34 9.53
C GLU A 176 12.56 11.49 9.94
N PRO A 177 11.86 11.83 11.03
CA PRO A 177 10.58 11.20 11.37
C PRO A 177 9.61 11.27 10.20
N VAL A 178 9.06 10.11 9.83
CA VAL A 178 8.13 10.03 8.69
C VAL A 178 6.71 10.24 9.17
N VAL A 179 6.01 11.18 8.56
CA VAL A 179 4.61 11.47 8.87
C VAL A 179 3.71 11.06 7.71
N ILE A 180 2.73 10.23 7.99
CA ILE A 180 1.73 9.75 7.04
C ILE A 180 0.37 10.34 7.42
N ASP A 181 -0.11 11.27 6.63
CA ASP A 181 -1.42 11.84 6.78
C ASP A 181 -2.45 11.10 5.90
N ILE A 182 -3.46 10.49 6.49
CA ILE A 182 -4.47 9.69 5.78
C ILE A 182 -5.83 10.37 5.92
N ILE A 183 -6.38 10.83 4.79
CA ILE A 183 -7.65 11.54 4.74
C ILE A 183 -8.75 10.55 4.35
N TYR A 184 -9.81 10.46 5.14
CA TYR A 184 -10.95 9.60 4.86
C TYR A 184 -12.25 10.22 5.33
N MET A 185 -13.37 9.74 4.80
CA MET A 185 -14.71 10.19 5.17
C MET A 185 -15.28 9.32 6.30
N GLU A 186 -16.17 9.86 7.11
CA GLU A 186 -16.78 9.13 8.25
C GLU A 186 -17.50 7.84 7.85
N ASN A 187 -18.03 7.75 6.63
CA ASN A 187 -18.65 6.54 6.09
C ASN A 187 -17.62 5.49 5.59
N GLU A 188 -16.32 5.80 5.64
CA GLU A 188 -15.21 4.88 5.32
C GLU A 188 -14.55 4.30 6.59
N ARG A 189 -15.12 4.50 7.78
CA ARG A 189 -14.56 3.97 9.04
C ARG A 189 -14.26 2.48 9.00
N GLN A 190 -15.13 1.68 8.39
CA GLN A 190 -14.91 0.23 8.25
C GLN A 190 -13.66 -0.09 7.41
N ILE A 191 -13.38 0.70 6.36
CA ILE A 191 -12.18 0.55 5.55
C ILE A 191 -10.94 0.88 6.39
N ARG A 192 -10.99 1.98 7.15
CA ARG A 192 -9.93 2.37 8.08
C ARG A 192 -9.64 1.26 9.10
N GLU A 193 -10.66 0.75 9.78
CA GLU A 193 -10.52 -0.33 10.77
C GLU A 193 -9.91 -1.58 10.15
N ALA A 194 -10.35 -1.97 8.95
CA ALA A 194 -9.79 -3.09 8.22
C ALA A 194 -8.31 -2.87 7.84
N LEU A 195 -7.91 -1.65 7.46
CA LEU A 195 -6.52 -1.30 7.18
C LEU A 195 -5.66 -1.36 8.44
N GLU A 196 -6.14 -0.82 9.56
CA GLU A 196 -5.42 -0.85 10.84
C GLU A 196 -5.21 -2.29 11.34
N GLU A 197 -6.22 -3.15 11.23
CA GLU A 197 -6.11 -4.56 11.58
C GLU A 197 -5.11 -5.30 10.69
N LYS A 198 -5.20 -5.10 9.37
CA LYS A 198 -4.24 -5.69 8.43
C LYS A 198 -2.81 -5.22 8.71
N TRP A 199 -2.63 -3.95 9.06
CA TRP A 199 -1.32 -3.40 9.41
C TRP A 199 -0.75 -4.03 10.68
N LYS A 200 -1.56 -4.15 11.72
CA LYS A 200 -1.18 -4.84 12.95
C LYS A 200 -0.77 -6.29 12.69
N ASN A 201 -1.56 -7.01 11.88
CA ASN A 201 -1.28 -8.39 11.50
C ASN A 201 0.00 -8.49 10.65
N HIS A 202 0.21 -7.57 9.71
CA HIS A 202 1.44 -7.48 8.92
C HIS A 202 2.67 -7.30 9.80
N ASN A 203 2.66 -6.33 10.71
CA ASN A 203 3.77 -6.08 11.64
C ASN A 203 4.05 -7.30 12.53
N HIS A 204 3.01 -7.99 13.01
CA HIS A 204 3.17 -9.22 13.78
C HIS A 204 3.81 -10.35 12.94
N MET A 205 3.37 -10.51 11.69
CA MET A 205 3.97 -11.49 10.78
C MET A 205 5.44 -11.18 10.48
N VAL A 206 5.77 -9.91 10.20
CA VAL A 206 7.15 -9.47 9.97
C VAL A 206 8.03 -9.78 11.18
N ALA A 207 7.59 -9.44 12.39
CA ALA A 207 8.33 -9.72 13.62
C ALA A 207 8.58 -11.23 13.80
N LYS A 208 7.56 -12.07 13.59
CA LYS A 208 7.71 -13.53 13.64
C LYS A 208 8.68 -14.07 12.59
N MET A 209 8.62 -13.55 11.37
CA MET A 209 9.52 -13.96 10.29
C MET A 209 10.98 -13.65 10.64
N ILE A 210 11.25 -12.45 11.18
CA ILE A 210 12.58 -12.05 11.64
C ILE A 210 13.09 -13.02 12.73
N GLU A 211 12.25 -13.33 13.72
CA GLU A 211 12.59 -14.30 14.78
C GLU A 211 12.96 -15.67 14.20
N ILE A 212 12.19 -16.14 13.25
CA ILE A 212 12.41 -17.43 12.58
C ILE A 212 13.71 -17.41 11.76
N VAL A 213 13.95 -16.33 10.99
CA VAL A 213 15.18 -16.17 10.20
C VAL A 213 16.41 -16.13 11.12
N LYS A 214 16.37 -15.37 12.22
CA LYS A 214 17.44 -15.35 13.22
C LYS A 214 17.70 -16.72 13.83
N LYS A 215 16.66 -17.48 14.10
CA LYS A 215 16.78 -18.81 14.76
C LYS A 215 17.26 -19.91 13.83
N TYR A 216 16.87 -19.89 12.56
CA TYR A 216 17.07 -21.00 11.62
C TYR A 216 17.93 -20.65 10.42
N GLY A 217 18.20 -19.36 10.14
CA GLY A 217 18.89 -18.87 8.95
C GLY A 217 18.04 -19.03 7.68
N LEU A 218 18.52 -18.53 6.54
CA LEU A 218 17.81 -18.59 5.24
C LEU A 218 18.07 -19.88 4.45
N ASN A 219 19.11 -20.65 4.79
CA ASN A 219 19.61 -21.75 3.95
C ASN A 219 19.33 -23.12 4.55
N SER A 220 18.22 -23.73 4.23
CA SER A 220 18.09 -25.18 3.94
C SER A 220 16.66 -25.55 3.51
N ALA A 221 16.54 -26.42 2.49
CA ALA A 221 15.27 -26.96 1.98
C ALA A 221 14.42 -27.65 3.10
N ASN A 222 15.08 -28.26 4.08
CA ASN A 222 14.42 -28.88 5.24
C ASN A 222 13.86 -27.87 6.27
N LYS A 223 14.12 -26.56 6.11
CA LYS A 223 13.64 -25.53 7.03
C LYS A 223 12.37 -24.85 6.54
N ALA A 224 12.12 -24.84 5.23
CA ALA A 224 10.88 -24.31 4.67
C ALA A 224 9.66 -25.07 5.22
N GLU A 225 9.72 -26.38 5.23
CA GLU A 225 8.64 -27.25 5.75
C GLU A 225 8.39 -27.08 7.27
N ARG A 226 9.47 -26.86 8.04
CA ARG A 226 9.36 -26.53 9.47
C ARG A 226 8.85 -25.11 9.71
N LEU A 227 9.11 -24.18 8.81
CA LEU A 227 8.61 -22.82 8.83
C LEU A 227 7.10 -22.78 8.57
N GLU A 228 6.64 -23.51 7.56
CA GLU A 228 5.22 -23.64 7.22
C GLU A 228 4.41 -24.17 8.41
N ARG A 229 4.89 -25.25 9.05
CA ARG A 229 4.25 -25.81 10.26
C ARG A 229 4.19 -24.85 11.45
N LYS A 230 5.23 -24.04 11.67
CA LYS A 230 5.27 -23.07 12.80
C LYS A 230 4.46 -21.81 12.56
N MET A 231 4.26 -21.44 11.32
CA MET A 231 3.44 -20.27 10.94
C MET A 231 1.94 -20.57 10.97
N GLY A 232 1.55 -21.83 11.22
CA GLY A 232 0.16 -22.26 11.17
C GLY A 232 -0.40 -22.26 9.74
N VAL A 233 0.47 -22.18 8.74
CA VAL A 233 0.15 -22.49 7.35
C VAL A 233 0.29 -24.01 7.21
N GLU A 234 -0.54 -24.75 7.93
CA GLU A 234 -0.86 -26.10 7.54
C GLU A 234 -1.68 -25.99 6.26
N GLY A 235 -1.00 -25.85 5.14
CA GLY A 235 -1.56 -26.28 3.89
C GLY A 235 -1.81 -27.76 4.06
N SER A 236 -3.04 -28.16 4.34
CA SER A 236 -3.44 -29.52 4.13
C SER A 236 -3.31 -29.77 2.63
N ARG A 237 -2.13 -30.25 2.23
CA ARG A 237 -1.94 -30.89 0.94
C ARG A 237 -2.69 -32.21 1.02
N GLU A 238 -4.04 -32.16 1.03
CA GLU A 238 -4.83 -33.31 0.66
C GLU A 238 -4.59 -33.50 -0.84
N GLU A 239 -3.76 -34.46 -1.18
CA GLU A 239 -3.70 -35.00 -2.54
C GLU A 239 -5.11 -35.44 -2.91
N ARG A 240 -5.77 -34.67 -3.75
CA ARG A 240 -7.10 -35.02 -4.27
C ARG A 240 -6.95 -35.41 -5.72
N THR A 241 -7.11 -36.70 -5.99
CA THR A 241 -7.25 -37.21 -7.34
C THR A 241 -8.73 -37.27 -7.69
N VAL A 242 -9.12 -36.54 -8.75
CA VAL A 242 -10.47 -36.58 -9.30
C VAL A 242 -10.43 -37.27 -10.66
N ARG A 243 -11.15 -38.39 -10.82
CA ARG A 243 -11.23 -39.15 -12.05
C ARG A 243 -12.58 -38.95 -12.72
N GLY A 244 -12.56 -38.55 -13.99
CA GLY A 244 -13.72 -38.54 -14.87
C GLY A 244 -13.59 -39.59 -15.97
N ASN A 245 -14.58 -39.71 -16.87
CA ASN A 245 -14.58 -40.72 -17.91
C ASN A 245 -13.42 -40.65 -18.91
N HIS A 246 -12.77 -39.51 -19.05
CA HIS A 246 -11.68 -39.25 -20.00
C HIS A 246 -10.56 -38.37 -19.44
N TYR A 247 -10.55 -38.10 -18.12
CA TYR A 247 -9.50 -37.32 -17.49
C TYR A 247 -9.26 -37.76 -16.04
N GLU A 248 -8.05 -37.54 -15.60
CA GLU A 248 -7.63 -37.62 -14.21
C GLU A 248 -6.99 -36.29 -13.83
N ALA A 249 -7.50 -35.64 -12.81
CA ALA A 249 -6.96 -34.40 -12.28
C ALA A 249 -6.36 -34.68 -10.90
N VAL A 250 -5.07 -34.44 -10.75
CA VAL A 250 -4.34 -34.61 -9.50
C VAL A 250 -4.05 -33.21 -8.94
N TYR A 251 -4.46 -32.97 -7.73
CA TYR A 251 -4.13 -31.76 -6.98
C TYR A 251 -2.97 -32.06 -6.05
N GLY A 252 -1.75 -31.65 -6.47
CA GLY A 252 -0.52 -31.93 -5.74
C GLY A 252 0.62 -31.02 -6.20
N ASP A 253 1.86 -31.34 -5.81
CA ASP A 253 3.05 -30.66 -6.31
C ASP A 253 3.29 -31.07 -7.77
N CYS A 254 3.19 -30.11 -8.70
CA CYS A 254 3.28 -30.39 -10.14
C CYS A 254 4.62 -31.02 -10.57
N VAL A 255 5.71 -30.79 -9.84
CA VAL A 255 7.04 -31.33 -10.15
C VAL A 255 7.12 -32.79 -9.71
N GLU A 256 6.58 -33.15 -8.56
CA GLU A 256 6.56 -34.52 -8.05
C GLU A 256 5.59 -35.40 -8.85
N GLU A 257 4.39 -34.88 -9.11
CA GLU A 257 3.37 -35.58 -9.90
C GLU A 257 3.81 -35.83 -11.36
N THR A 258 4.46 -34.87 -12.00
CA THR A 258 4.99 -35.03 -13.38
C THR A 258 6.07 -36.10 -13.42
N LYS A 259 6.96 -36.18 -12.44
CA LYS A 259 7.99 -37.24 -12.36
C LYS A 259 7.38 -38.63 -12.17
N ALA A 260 6.30 -38.72 -11.38
CA ALA A 260 5.57 -39.99 -11.19
C ALA A 260 4.88 -40.48 -12.47
N MET A 261 4.40 -39.55 -13.32
CA MET A 261 3.79 -39.86 -14.62
C MET A 261 4.82 -40.40 -15.64
N GLU A 262 6.02 -39.78 -15.69
CA GLU A 262 7.10 -40.21 -16.60
C GLU A 262 7.65 -41.61 -16.26
N SER A 263 7.55 -42.05 -15.00
CA SER A 263 8.03 -43.38 -14.58
C SER A 263 7.07 -44.52 -14.92
N ASN A 264 5.83 -44.22 -15.34
CA ASN A 264 4.78 -45.19 -15.67
C ASN A 264 4.46 -45.31 -17.18
N SER A 265 5.26 -44.67 -18.06
CA SER A 265 5.12 -44.71 -19.53
C SER A 265 6.11 -45.70 -20.22
#